data_b34af1867438630f8145d5563f0f2e43
#
_entry.id   b34af1867438630f8145d5563f0f2e43
#
_cell.length_a   1.000
_cell.length_b   1.000
_cell.length_c   1.000
_cell.angle_alpha   90.00
_cell.angle_beta   90.00
_cell.angle_gamma   90.00
#
_symmetry.space_group_name_H-M   'P 1'
#
loop_
_entity.id
_entity.type
_entity.pdbx_description
1 polymer ?
#
loop_
_entity_poly.entity_id
_entity_poly.type
_entity_poly.pdbx_seq_one_letter_code
_entity_poly.pdbx_strand_id
1 'polypeptide(L)'
;IKPVGMHTKAEWTIQMSAIYSSLTRSNLTTAYLSNGTGGEFYTRISSTAGIQVKNGRDGDDTWTQIPLQAGKWLHITYVHKDKKTTVYVNGKVQKVFENSAITFGENSMIVVGNSGYRNDYLREIRLWDKALTESEINDYLYLPMDPATPHLISYLPLSKEMETKDLKAPAGTENVTTKARIEYVENVKFPADELVIANQE
;
A
#
# COMPACT_ATOMS: atom_id res chain seq x y z
N ILE A 1 9.48 -0.60 -5.47
CA ILE A 1 10.05 0.41 -4.57
C ILE A 1 11.12 -0.27 -3.73
N LYS A 2 12.34 0.27 -3.72
CA LYS A 2 13.43 -0.18 -2.86
C LYS A 2 13.61 0.85 -1.73
N PRO A 3 13.03 0.61 -0.54
CA PRO A 3 13.09 1.59 0.56
C PRO A 3 14.49 1.63 1.16
N VAL A 4 14.91 2.83 1.57
CA VAL A 4 16.23 3.05 2.19
C VAL A 4 16.10 2.96 3.72
N GLY A 5 17.00 2.22 4.36
CA GLY A 5 17.12 2.18 5.82
C GLY A 5 16.03 1.40 6.57
N MET A 6 15.14 0.69 5.88
CA MET A 6 14.06 -0.06 6.52
C MET A 6 14.51 -1.34 7.22
N HIS A 7 15.67 -1.91 6.85
CA HIS A 7 16.16 -3.17 7.41
C HIS A 7 16.50 -3.10 8.91
N THR A 8 16.61 -1.89 9.46
CA THR A 8 16.83 -1.68 10.91
C THR A 8 15.55 -1.40 11.69
N LYS A 9 14.39 -1.38 11.02
CA LYS A 9 13.12 -0.97 11.63
C LYS A 9 12.29 -2.18 12.04
N ALA A 10 11.84 -2.17 13.30
CA ALA A 10 10.94 -3.19 13.85
C ALA A 10 9.45 -2.88 13.59
N GLU A 11 9.14 -1.62 13.32
CA GLU A 11 7.78 -1.14 13.04
C GLU A 11 7.74 -0.52 11.65
N TRP A 12 6.62 -0.65 10.98
CA TRP A 12 6.40 -0.01 9.69
C TRP A 12 4.91 0.08 9.34
N THR A 13 4.61 0.97 8.42
CA THR A 13 3.28 1.07 7.80
C THR A 13 3.41 1.20 6.29
N ILE A 14 2.61 0.44 5.55
CA ILE A 14 2.42 0.57 4.11
C ILE A 14 1.00 1.03 3.87
N GLN A 15 0.83 2.11 3.09
CA GLN A 15 -0.47 2.63 2.67
C GLN A 15 -0.54 2.71 1.14
N MET A 16 -1.72 2.49 0.60
CA MET A 16 -2.01 2.72 -0.80
C MET A 16 -3.50 2.98 -1.01
N SER A 17 -3.83 3.78 -2.01
CA SER A 17 -5.20 3.94 -2.50
C SER A 17 -5.33 3.27 -3.85
N ALA A 18 -6.36 2.45 -4.02
CA ALA A 18 -6.58 1.69 -5.25
C ALA A 18 -8.06 1.56 -5.61
N ILE A 19 -8.34 1.50 -6.92
CA ILE A 19 -9.58 0.95 -7.44
C ILE A 19 -9.23 -0.34 -8.18
N TYR A 20 -9.91 -1.40 -7.84
CA TYR A 20 -9.82 -2.66 -8.56
C TYR A 20 -11.04 -2.83 -9.46
N SER A 21 -10.82 -2.97 -10.76
CA SER A 21 -11.88 -3.13 -11.76
C SER A 21 -12.69 -4.42 -11.54
N SER A 22 -12.07 -5.42 -10.95
CA SER A 22 -12.70 -6.69 -10.58
C SER A 22 -11.97 -7.33 -9.41
N LEU A 23 -12.71 -7.85 -8.46
CA LEU A 23 -12.22 -8.59 -7.31
C LEU A 23 -12.55 -10.09 -7.38
N THR A 24 -12.96 -10.58 -8.55
CA THR A 24 -13.41 -11.97 -8.74
C THR A 24 -12.29 -13.00 -8.65
N ARG A 25 -11.04 -12.59 -8.78
CA ARG A 25 -9.88 -13.50 -8.65
C ARG A 25 -9.24 -13.37 -7.28
N SER A 26 -9.19 -14.48 -6.57
CA SER A 26 -8.60 -14.58 -5.22
C SER A 26 -7.07 -14.34 -5.15
N ASN A 27 -6.42 -14.05 -6.27
CA ASN A 27 -4.95 -13.98 -6.35
C ASN A 27 -4.39 -12.61 -6.71
N LEU A 28 -5.11 -11.53 -6.38
CA LEU A 28 -4.60 -10.18 -6.58
C LEU A 28 -3.66 -9.81 -5.44
N THR A 29 -2.40 -9.62 -5.78
CA THR A 29 -1.41 -9.09 -4.83
C THR A 29 -1.59 -7.59 -4.71
N THR A 30 -1.85 -7.09 -3.51
CA THR A 30 -1.94 -5.65 -3.24
C THR A 30 -0.59 -5.08 -2.86
N ALA A 31 0.13 -5.77 -1.98
CA ALA A 31 1.50 -5.46 -1.65
C ALA A 31 2.29 -6.75 -1.40
N TYR A 32 3.56 -6.71 -1.67
CA TYR A 32 4.45 -7.83 -1.53
C TYR A 32 5.83 -7.33 -1.11
N LEU A 33 6.37 -7.90 -0.05
CA LEU A 33 7.73 -7.65 0.40
C LEU A 33 8.61 -8.79 -0.08
N SER A 34 9.66 -8.47 -0.81
CA SER A 34 10.62 -9.44 -1.31
C SER A 34 12.03 -9.09 -0.86
N ASN A 35 12.74 -10.03 -0.28
CA ASN A 35 14.17 -9.92 0.00
C ASN A 35 15.06 -10.60 -1.04
N GLY A 36 14.47 -11.10 -2.11
CA GLY A 36 15.16 -11.81 -3.19
C GLY A 36 15.22 -13.34 -3.02
N THR A 37 14.84 -13.87 -1.86
CA THR A 37 14.87 -15.32 -1.56
C THR A 37 13.48 -15.95 -1.45
N GLY A 38 12.43 -15.15 -1.48
CA GLY A 38 11.03 -15.56 -1.35
C GLY A 38 10.26 -14.46 -0.65
N GLY A 39 8.97 -14.34 -0.93
CA GLY A 39 8.16 -13.30 -0.32
C GLY A 39 7.94 -13.55 1.17
N GLU A 40 8.37 -12.62 2.00
CA GLU A 40 8.14 -12.71 3.43
C GLU A 40 6.82 -12.10 3.86
N PHE A 41 6.36 -11.10 3.13
CA PHE A 41 5.05 -10.50 3.28
C PHE A 41 4.31 -10.53 1.96
N TYR A 42 3.15 -11.12 1.96
CA TYR A 42 2.35 -11.26 0.76
C TYR A 42 0.89 -10.95 1.06
N THR A 43 0.29 -10.11 0.25
CA THR A 43 -1.10 -9.73 0.42
C THR A 43 -1.90 -10.02 -0.84
N ARG A 44 -3.14 -10.44 -0.66
CA ARG A 44 -4.10 -10.66 -1.74
C ARG A 44 -5.41 -9.99 -1.42
N ILE A 45 -6.24 -9.81 -2.44
CA ILE A 45 -7.56 -9.21 -2.32
C ILE A 45 -8.62 -10.08 -3.00
N SER A 46 -9.80 -10.13 -2.41
CA SER A 46 -10.95 -10.87 -2.90
C SER A 46 -12.24 -10.13 -2.58
N SER A 47 -13.24 -10.20 -3.47
CA SER A 47 -14.55 -9.61 -3.23
C SER A 47 -15.30 -10.20 -2.04
N THR A 48 -15.13 -11.49 -1.79
CA THR A 48 -15.87 -12.22 -0.75
C THR A 48 -15.07 -12.40 0.54
N ALA A 49 -13.78 -12.71 0.43
CA ALA A 49 -12.92 -13.01 1.58
C ALA A 49 -12.15 -11.77 2.10
N GLY A 50 -12.21 -10.64 1.39
CA GLY A 50 -11.52 -9.42 1.80
C GLY A 50 -10.04 -9.42 1.49
N ILE A 51 -9.21 -9.08 2.45
CA ILE A 51 -7.76 -9.01 2.32
C ILE A 51 -7.11 -10.20 3.03
N GLN A 52 -6.20 -10.87 2.32
CA GLN A 52 -5.32 -11.89 2.86
C GLN A 52 -3.99 -11.27 3.24
N VAL A 53 -3.45 -11.70 4.37
CA VAL A 53 -2.06 -11.47 4.74
C VAL A 53 -1.40 -12.83 4.94
N LYS A 54 -0.34 -13.08 4.17
CA LYS A 54 0.53 -14.23 4.33
C LYS A 54 1.86 -13.83 4.92
N ASN A 55 2.31 -14.60 5.88
CA ASN A 55 3.63 -14.52 6.45
C ASN A 55 4.48 -15.66 5.87
N GLY A 56 5.43 -15.28 5.00
CA GLY A 56 6.22 -16.27 4.28
C GLY A 56 5.47 -16.95 3.13
N ARG A 57 6.23 -17.80 2.38
CA ARG A 57 5.72 -18.49 1.19
C ARG A 57 4.70 -19.58 1.53
N ASP A 58 4.88 -20.24 2.66
CA ASP A 58 4.15 -21.42 3.09
C ASP A 58 3.28 -21.18 4.34
N GLY A 59 3.13 -19.89 4.75
CA GLY A 59 2.30 -19.53 5.90
C GLY A 59 0.81 -19.79 5.66
N ASP A 60 0.07 -20.00 6.74
CA ASP A 60 -1.38 -20.21 6.70
C ASP A 60 -2.11 -19.09 5.99
N ASP A 61 -3.04 -19.45 5.12
CA ASP A 61 -3.88 -18.51 4.39
C ASP A 61 -4.90 -17.88 5.33
N THR A 62 -4.63 -16.66 5.76
CA THR A 62 -5.53 -15.92 6.63
C THR A 62 -6.14 -14.73 5.92
N TRP A 63 -7.46 -14.64 5.96
CA TRP A 63 -8.27 -13.59 5.34
C TRP A 63 -8.97 -12.74 6.38
N THR A 64 -9.27 -11.48 6.05
CA THR A 64 -10.07 -10.61 6.92
C THR A 64 -11.52 -11.08 7.05
N GLN A 65 -12.04 -11.83 6.09
CA GLN A 65 -13.44 -12.28 5.99
C GLN A 65 -14.46 -11.13 5.88
N ILE A 66 -14.01 -9.96 5.42
CA ILE A 66 -14.85 -8.78 5.21
C ILE A 66 -14.91 -8.50 3.71
N PRO A 67 -16.07 -8.62 3.07
CA PRO A 67 -16.23 -8.39 1.63
C PRO A 67 -15.82 -6.99 1.19
N LEU A 68 -15.27 -6.88 0.00
CA LEU A 68 -14.86 -5.63 -0.62
C LEU A 68 -15.65 -5.37 -1.90
N GLN A 69 -15.79 -4.09 -2.27
CA GLN A 69 -16.49 -3.67 -3.47
C GLN A 69 -15.50 -3.30 -4.58
N ALA A 70 -15.67 -3.93 -5.76
CA ALA A 70 -14.95 -3.52 -6.97
C ALA A 70 -15.47 -2.15 -7.45
N GLY A 71 -14.62 -1.42 -8.17
CA GLY A 71 -14.96 -0.12 -8.76
C GLY A 71 -15.06 1.04 -7.76
N LYS A 72 -14.67 0.82 -6.51
CA LYS A 72 -14.61 1.87 -5.47
C LYS A 72 -13.18 2.10 -5.01
N TRP A 73 -12.85 3.33 -4.63
CA TRP A 73 -11.60 3.62 -3.97
C TRP A 73 -11.53 2.88 -2.64
N LEU A 74 -10.44 2.15 -2.47
CA LEU A 74 -10.05 1.48 -1.24
C LEU A 74 -8.72 2.09 -0.78
N HIS A 75 -8.72 2.72 0.38
CA HIS A 75 -7.48 3.07 1.05
C HIS A 75 -7.08 1.90 1.95
N ILE A 76 -6.03 1.20 1.57
CA ILE A 76 -5.57 0.00 2.25
C ILE A 76 -4.31 0.36 3.04
N THR A 77 -4.31 0.02 4.32
CA THR A 77 -3.17 0.24 5.21
C THR A 77 -2.80 -1.06 5.92
N TYR A 78 -1.52 -1.38 5.89
CA TYR A 78 -0.90 -2.46 6.65
C TYR A 78 0.01 -1.85 7.71
N VAL A 79 -0.29 -2.06 8.98
CA VAL A 79 0.52 -1.61 10.11
C VAL A 79 1.17 -2.81 10.76
N HIS A 80 2.49 -2.82 10.78
CA HIS A 80 3.27 -3.88 11.45
C HIS A 80 3.92 -3.35 12.71
N LYS A 81 3.67 -4.04 13.82
CA LYS A 81 4.24 -3.77 15.13
C LYS A 81 4.15 -5.02 16.02
N ASP A 82 5.17 -5.26 16.85
CA ASP A 82 5.19 -6.32 17.86
C ASP A 82 4.81 -7.70 17.30
N LYS A 83 5.35 -8.04 16.11
CA LYS A 83 5.04 -9.28 15.37
C LYS A 83 3.56 -9.43 15.00
N LYS A 84 2.83 -8.34 14.89
CA LYS A 84 1.43 -8.30 14.46
C LYS A 84 1.31 -7.44 13.22
N THR A 85 0.43 -7.81 12.33
CA THR A 85 0.06 -6.98 11.20
C THR A 85 -1.43 -6.66 11.28
N THR A 86 -1.74 -5.39 11.45
CA THR A 86 -3.13 -4.89 11.43
C THR A 86 -3.46 -4.38 10.04
N VAL A 87 -4.58 -4.83 9.49
CA VAL A 87 -5.11 -4.38 8.21
C VAL A 87 -6.23 -3.40 8.44
N TYR A 88 -6.13 -2.25 7.78
CA TYR A 88 -7.20 -1.24 7.72
C TYR A 88 -7.68 -1.08 6.29
N VAL A 89 -8.97 -0.86 6.13
CA VAL A 89 -9.59 -0.44 4.87
C VAL A 89 -10.43 0.80 5.15
N ASN A 90 -10.17 1.87 4.40
CA ASN A 90 -10.84 3.15 4.55
C ASN A 90 -10.79 3.65 6.01
N GLY A 91 -9.63 3.55 6.65
CA GLY A 91 -9.38 3.98 8.02
C GLY A 91 -9.96 3.09 9.13
N LYS A 92 -10.63 2.00 8.79
CA LYS A 92 -11.24 1.08 9.76
C LYS A 92 -10.49 -0.25 9.84
N VAL A 93 -10.22 -0.70 11.07
CA VAL A 93 -9.61 -2.01 11.32
C VAL A 93 -10.47 -3.11 10.70
N GLN A 94 -9.83 -3.98 9.94
CA GLN A 94 -10.45 -5.19 9.39
C GLN A 94 -10.05 -6.43 10.19
N LYS A 95 -8.76 -6.57 10.50
CA LYS A 95 -8.23 -7.70 11.26
C LYS A 95 -6.82 -7.41 11.77
N VAL A 96 -6.48 -8.04 12.88
CA VAL A 96 -5.11 -8.19 13.38
C VAL A 96 -4.65 -9.62 13.11
N PHE A 97 -3.52 -9.74 12.41
CA PHE A 97 -2.85 -11.02 12.17
C PHE A 97 -1.72 -11.17 13.18
N GLU A 98 -1.83 -12.18 14.02
CA GLU A 98 -0.86 -12.49 15.08
C GLU A 98 0.33 -13.29 14.49
N ASN A 99 1.45 -13.26 15.19
CA ASN A 99 2.66 -14.03 14.86
C ASN A 99 3.26 -13.72 13.48
N SER A 100 3.15 -12.49 13.04
CA SER A 100 3.67 -12.01 11.78
C SER A 100 5.12 -11.55 11.97
N ALA A 101 6.09 -12.43 11.80
CA ALA A 101 7.52 -12.07 11.88
C ALA A 101 8.01 -11.52 10.53
N ILE A 102 7.56 -10.33 10.16
CA ILE A 102 7.91 -9.70 8.88
C ILE A 102 8.99 -8.65 9.12
N THR A 103 10.15 -8.86 8.53
CA THR A 103 11.28 -7.92 8.62
C THR A 103 11.75 -7.50 7.22
N PHE A 104 12.18 -6.25 7.09
CA PHE A 104 12.88 -5.81 5.89
C PHE A 104 14.34 -6.26 5.94
N GLY A 105 14.83 -6.90 4.90
CA GLY A 105 16.26 -7.10 4.66
C GLY A 105 16.86 -5.91 3.89
N GLU A 106 18.17 -5.83 3.79
CA GLU A 106 18.87 -4.76 3.05
C GLU A 106 18.46 -4.64 1.58
N ASN A 107 18.07 -5.76 0.97
CA ASN A 107 17.66 -5.83 -0.42
C ASN A 107 16.14 -5.98 -0.60
N SER A 108 15.38 -5.76 0.46
CA SER A 108 13.92 -5.86 0.38
C SER A 108 13.34 -4.83 -0.58
N MET A 109 12.35 -5.25 -1.33
CA MET A 109 11.56 -4.42 -2.23
C MET A 109 10.08 -4.53 -1.90
N ILE A 110 9.38 -3.41 -1.95
CA ILE A 110 7.92 -3.40 -1.94
C ILE A 110 7.45 -3.44 -3.39
N VAL A 111 6.69 -4.45 -3.74
CA VAL A 111 6.01 -4.58 -5.03
C VAL A 111 4.53 -4.32 -4.82
N VAL A 112 3.98 -3.38 -5.56
CA VAL A 112 2.56 -3.03 -5.53
C VAL A 112 1.95 -3.36 -6.87
N GLY A 113 0.83 -4.08 -6.86
CA GLY A 113 0.11 -4.47 -8.07
C GLY A 113 0.87 -5.50 -8.90
N ASN A 114 0.70 -6.77 -8.67
CA ASN A 114 1.46 -7.84 -9.34
C ASN A 114 0.60 -8.77 -10.20
N SER A 115 -0.41 -8.39 -10.82
CA SER A 115 -1.23 -9.40 -11.49
C SER A 115 -1.45 -9.23 -12.97
N GLY A 116 -0.63 -8.55 -13.72
CA GLY A 116 -0.54 -8.65 -15.19
C GLY A 116 -1.83 -8.59 -16.03
N TYR A 117 -3.01 -8.37 -15.44
CA TYR A 117 -4.29 -8.59 -16.11
C TYR A 117 -5.32 -7.48 -15.90
N ARG A 118 -4.91 -6.23 -15.49
CA ARG A 118 -5.94 -5.28 -15.08
C ARG A 118 -5.68 -3.83 -15.37
N ASN A 119 -6.79 -3.15 -15.64
CA ASN A 119 -6.93 -1.72 -15.57
C ASN A 119 -7.30 -1.33 -14.12
N ASP A 120 -6.35 -1.43 -13.21
CA ASP A 120 -6.50 -0.97 -11.85
C ASP A 120 -5.89 0.42 -11.71
N TYR A 121 -6.42 1.23 -10.80
CA TYR A 121 -5.92 2.57 -10.53
C TYR A 121 -5.22 2.57 -9.18
N LEU A 122 -4.07 3.19 -9.11
CA LEU A 122 -3.27 3.32 -7.89
C LEU A 122 -2.92 4.77 -7.65
N ARG A 123 -2.98 5.19 -6.39
CA ARG A 123 -2.49 6.49 -5.93
C ARG A 123 -1.96 6.40 -4.50
N GLU A 124 -1.16 7.40 -4.12
CA GLU A 124 -0.77 7.63 -2.74
C GLU A 124 -0.10 6.42 -2.08
N ILE A 125 0.91 5.84 -2.74
CA ILE A 125 1.69 4.78 -2.10
C ILE A 125 2.66 5.42 -1.11
N ARG A 126 2.60 4.99 0.15
CA ARG A 126 3.39 5.52 1.25
C ARG A 126 4.00 4.40 2.06
N LEU A 127 5.24 4.60 2.47
CA LEU A 127 5.95 3.75 3.42
C LEU A 127 6.41 4.59 4.60
N TRP A 128 6.18 4.09 5.80
CA TRP A 128 6.56 4.72 7.05
C TRP A 128 7.46 3.81 7.86
N ASP A 129 8.46 4.36 8.54
CA ASP A 129 9.27 3.65 9.54
C ASP A 129 8.65 3.71 10.94
N LYS A 130 7.34 3.77 10.99
CA LYS A 130 6.51 3.88 12.19
C LYS A 130 5.24 3.06 12.02
N ALA A 131 4.76 2.45 13.10
CA ALA A 131 3.40 1.94 13.18
C ALA A 131 2.44 3.12 13.41
N LEU A 132 1.70 3.51 12.38
CA LEU A 132 0.69 4.56 12.49
C LEU A 132 -0.46 4.11 13.38
N THR A 133 -0.97 5.03 14.18
CA THR A 133 -2.20 4.86 14.94
C THR A 133 -3.42 4.98 14.02
N GLU A 134 -4.58 4.50 14.47
CA GLU A 134 -5.83 4.65 13.72
C GLU A 134 -6.19 6.12 13.46
N SER A 135 -5.92 7.01 14.42
CA SER A 135 -6.10 8.45 14.24
C SER A 135 -5.24 9.00 13.11
N GLU A 136 -3.94 8.69 13.12
CA GLU A 136 -3.02 9.14 12.07
C GLU A 136 -3.41 8.59 10.69
N ILE A 137 -3.87 7.33 10.62
CA ILE A 137 -4.37 6.75 9.37
C ILE A 137 -5.57 7.54 8.85
N ASN A 138 -6.50 7.91 9.72
CA ASN A 138 -7.69 8.69 9.34
C ASN A 138 -7.36 10.14 9.00
N ASP A 139 -6.40 10.76 9.70
CA ASP A 139 -5.93 12.12 9.40
C ASP A 139 -5.30 12.22 8.00
N TYR A 140 -4.67 11.13 7.53
CA TYR A 140 -4.00 11.09 6.22
C TYR A 140 -4.83 10.39 5.13
N LEU A 141 -6.04 9.98 5.46
CA LEU A 141 -6.89 9.23 4.54
C LEU A 141 -7.19 10.07 3.29
N TYR A 142 -6.82 9.57 2.12
CA TYR A 142 -6.99 10.19 0.81
C TYR A 142 -6.32 11.57 0.62
N LEU A 143 -5.69 12.15 1.63
CA LEU A 143 -5.04 13.46 1.50
C LEU A 143 -3.63 13.31 0.92
N PRO A 144 -3.18 14.25 0.07
CA PRO A 144 -1.79 14.30 -0.33
C PRO A 144 -0.90 14.59 0.87
N MET A 145 0.33 14.06 0.84
CA MET A 145 1.28 14.21 1.92
C MET A 145 2.31 15.30 1.63
N ASP A 146 2.71 16.00 2.68
CA ASP A 146 3.96 16.75 2.65
C ASP A 146 5.13 15.75 2.66
N PRO A 147 6.03 15.76 1.65
CA PRO A 147 7.20 14.90 1.66
C PRO A 147 8.12 15.13 2.88
N ALA A 148 8.03 16.27 3.56
CA ALA A 148 8.78 16.55 4.79
C ALA A 148 8.19 15.87 6.03
N THR A 149 7.04 15.21 5.93
CA THR A 149 6.41 14.54 7.09
C THR A 149 7.37 13.58 7.77
N PRO A 150 7.55 13.68 9.10
CA PRO A 150 8.42 12.78 9.85
C PRO A 150 7.98 11.32 9.72
N HIS A 151 8.94 10.40 9.72
CA HIS A 151 8.72 8.96 9.57
C HIS A 151 8.21 8.49 8.21
N LEU A 152 7.90 9.38 7.29
CA LEU A 152 7.60 9.02 5.91
C LEU A 152 8.91 8.71 5.16
N ILE A 153 9.07 7.47 4.70
CA ILE A 153 10.30 6.96 4.09
C ILE A 153 10.22 6.90 2.56
N SER A 154 9.03 6.63 2.04
CA SER A 154 8.77 6.61 0.61
C SER A 154 7.39 7.18 0.34
N TYR A 155 7.28 8.01 -0.69
CA TYR A 155 6.02 8.63 -1.08
C TYR A 155 5.91 8.75 -2.60
N LEU A 156 4.99 8.00 -3.17
CA LEU A 156 4.63 8.03 -4.57
C LEU A 156 3.18 8.50 -4.73
N PRO A 157 2.96 9.77 -5.06
CA PRO A 157 1.61 10.29 -5.32
C PRO A 157 0.93 9.60 -6.50
N LEU A 158 1.71 9.18 -7.50
CA LEU A 158 1.25 8.62 -8.77
C LEU A 158 0.28 9.54 -9.52
N SER A 159 0.49 10.85 -9.41
CA SER A 159 -0.19 11.84 -10.22
C SER A 159 0.51 12.01 -11.57
N LYS A 160 -0.17 12.65 -12.54
CA LYS A 160 0.40 12.90 -13.87
C LYS A 160 1.68 13.74 -13.81
N GLU A 161 1.74 14.68 -12.88
CA GLU A 161 2.87 15.61 -12.71
C GLU A 161 4.06 14.94 -12.03
N MET A 162 3.81 14.00 -11.14
CA MET A 162 4.85 13.34 -10.35
C MET A 162 5.24 11.96 -10.90
N GLU A 163 4.43 11.44 -11.81
CA GLU A 163 4.64 10.13 -12.44
C GLU A 163 4.89 9.03 -11.36
N THR A 164 5.95 8.27 -11.52
CA THR A 164 6.37 7.21 -10.57
C THR A 164 7.47 7.67 -9.63
N LYS A 165 7.68 8.98 -9.52
CA LYS A 165 8.73 9.54 -8.68
C LYS A 165 8.43 9.29 -7.20
N ASP A 166 9.40 8.76 -6.49
CA ASP A 166 9.38 8.74 -5.02
C ASP A 166 9.94 10.08 -4.51
N LEU A 167 9.07 10.87 -3.90
CA LEU A 167 9.41 12.20 -3.41
C LEU A 167 10.33 12.17 -2.18
N LYS A 168 10.58 10.99 -1.60
CA LYS A 168 11.51 10.77 -0.47
C LYS A 168 12.85 10.18 -0.92
N ALA A 169 12.98 9.78 -2.18
CA ALA A 169 14.24 9.25 -2.69
C ALA A 169 15.35 10.31 -2.60
N PRO A 170 16.57 9.94 -2.18
CA PRO A 170 17.72 10.83 -2.25
C PRO A 170 17.93 11.36 -3.67
N ALA A 171 18.38 12.61 -3.79
CA ALA A 171 18.62 13.22 -5.09
C ALA A 171 19.57 12.35 -5.96
N GLY A 172 19.17 12.11 -7.20
CA GLY A 172 19.94 11.26 -8.14
C GLY A 172 19.79 9.75 -7.93
N THR A 173 18.88 9.32 -7.04
CA THR A 173 18.61 7.90 -6.79
C THR A 173 17.31 7.48 -7.46
N GLU A 174 17.34 6.41 -8.26
CA GLU A 174 16.16 5.72 -8.76
C GLU A 174 15.86 4.52 -7.86
N ASN A 175 14.86 4.65 -6.98
CA ASN A 175 14.45 3.58 -6.08
C ASN A 175 13.10 2.92 -6.48
N VAL A 176 12.54 3.35 -7.60
CA VAL A 176 11.30 2.80 -8.16
C VAL A 176 11.56 2.17 -9.51
N THR A 177 11.13 0.94 -9.68
CA THR A 177 11.16 0.25 -10.97
C THR A 177 9.74 -0.13 -11.37
N THR A 178 9.32 0.24 -12.56
CA THR A 178 8.04 -0.15 -13.14
C THR A 178 8.23 -1.30 -14.11
N LYS A 179 7.40 -2.33 -14.01
CA LYS A 179 7.41 -3.51 -14.89
C LYS A 179 6.25 -3.55 -15.87
N ALA A 180 5.33 -2.62 -15.74
CA ALA A 180 4.14 -2.52 -16.59
C ALA A 180 4.05 -1.13 -17.21
N ARG A 181 3.33 -1.03 -18.31
CA ARG A 181 2.96 0.28 -18.88
C ARG A 181 2.05 0.99 -17.89
N ILE A 182 2.40 2.22 -17.55
CA ILE A 182 1.60 3.10 -16.70
C ILE A 182 0.92 4.13 -17.62
N GLU A 183 -0.37 4.29 -17.43
CA GLU A 183 -1.17 5.32 -18.11
C GLU A 183 -1.80 6.22 -17.05
N TYR A 184 -1.74 7.53 -17.26
CA TYR A 184 -2.38 8.52 -16.40
C TYR A 184 -3.76 8.82 -16.93
N VAL A 185 -4.80 8.55 -16.12
CA VAL A 185 -6.21 8.67 -16.51
C VAL A 185 -6.83 9.84 -15.78
N GLU A 186 -7.32 10.82 -16.53
CA GLU A 186 -7.91 12.05 -15.98
C GLU A 186 -9.37 11.88 -15.50
N ASN A 187 -10.06 10.82 -15.95
CA ASN A 187 -11.48 10.63 -15.71
C ASN A 187 -11.82 9.93 -14.38
N VAL A 188 -10.82 9.51 -13.63
CA VAL A 188 -11.01 8.83 -12.34
C VAL A 188 -10.68 9.81 -11.23
N LYS A 189 -11.73 10.40 -10.64
CA LYS A 189 -11.57 11.33 -9.53
C LYS A 189 -11.10 10.62 -8.28
N PHE A 190 -10.12 11.17 -7.63
CA PHE A 190 -9.68 10.74 -6.30
C PHE A 190 -10.52 11.47 -5.23
N PRO A 191 -10.86 10.85 -4.10
CA PRO A 191 -11.70 11.49 -3.09
C PRO A 191 -11.22 12.86 -2.61
N ALA A 192 -9.91 13.08 -2.53
CA ALA A 192 -9.36 14.38 -2.16
C ALA A 192 -9.62 15.48 -3.23
N ASP A 193 -9.71 15.12 -4.50
CA ASP A 193 -9.97 16.07 -5.58
C ASP A 193 -11.38 16.65 -5.48
N GLU A 194 -12.34 15.90 -4.95
CA GLU A 194 -13.72 16.34 -4.72
C GLU A 194 -13.83 17.29 -3.50
N LEU A 195 -13.00 17.09 -2.47
CA LEU A 195 -12.96 17.96 -1.29
C LEU A 195 -12.44 19.38 -1.61
N VAL A 196 -11.52 19.50 -2.57
CA VAL A 196 -10.98 20.79 -3.00
C VAL A 196 -12.05 21.62 -3.71
N ILE A 197 -12.91 20.99 -4.49
CA ILE A 197 -13.99 21.67 -5.22
C ILE A 197 -15.06 22.21 -4.25
N ALA A 198 -15.43 21.42 -3.24
CA ALA A 198 -16.43 21.80 -2.25
C ALA A 198 -16.02 22.99 -1.35
N ASN A 199 -14.74 23.28 -1.24
CA ASN A 199 -14.21 24.40 -0.44
C ASN A 199 -13.97 25.69 -1.29
N GLN A 200 -14.28 25.67 -2.59
CA GLN A 200 -14.15 26.84 -3.49
C GLN A 200 -15.50 27.49 -3.83
N GLU A 201 -16.61 26.94 -3.37
CA GLU A 201 -17.96 27.53 -3.43
C GLU A 201 -18.33 28.19 -2.10
#